data_2261fc925ba67daa669023bbd923b6cc
#
_entry.id   2261fc925ba67daa669023bbd923b6cc
#
_cell.length_a   1.000
_cell.length_b   1.000
_cell.length_c   1.000
_cell.angle_alpha   90.00
_cell.angle_beta   90.00
_cell.angle_gamma   90.00
#
_symmetry.space_group_name_H-M   'P 1'
#
loop_
_entity.id
_entity.type
_entity.pdbx_description
1 polymer ?
#
loop_
_entity_poly.entity_id
_entity_poly.type
_entity_poly.pdbx_seq_one_letter_code
_entity_poly.pdbx_strand_id
1 'polypeptide(L)'
;SSYDFYDIDMLYPSDDEIREYFVAQKPDVVGLSAVVSTSYSQVKRISSIIRKVLPNCWVVMGGNLSACSEVCLKTTDIDLSVVGDGEVAWVKILDHIINNPEKNNHQSNLALNEIRGVAFLDEKERINLNGFGQAIPANEQIYPDYELLKSGLKSKPEEFNNYLKPGLGS
;
A
#
# COMPACT_ATOMS: atom_id res chain seq x y z
N SER A 1 -15.39 -1.91 -9.43
CA SER A 1 -14.44 -2.28 -8.35
C SER A 1 -14.92 -1.66 -7.04
N SER A 2 -14.86 -2.42 -5.96
CA SER A 2 -15.07 -1.92 -4.60
C SER A 2 -13.72 -1.61 -3.96
N TYR A 3 -13.68 -0.65 -3.07
CA TYR A 3 -12.51 -0.37 -2.24
C TYR A 3 -12.94 -0.25 -0.78
N ASP A 4 -12.00 -0.50 0.11
CA ASP A 4 -12.20 -0.38 1.55
C ASP A 4 -10.93 0.21 2.18
N PHE A 5 -11.09 0.84 3.34
CA PHE A 5 -10.01 1.42 4.11
C PHE A 5 -9.95 0.78 5.50
N TYR A 6 -8.77 0.48 6.01
CA TYR A 6 -8.57 -0.11 7.32
C TYR A 6 -7.44 0.61 8.05
N ASP A 7 -7.80 1.37 9.07
CA ASP A 7 -6.84 2.12 9.86
C ASP A 7 -6.26 1.27 10.99
N ILE A 8 -5.11 0.67 10.68
CA ILE A 8 -4.41 -0.21 11.60
C ILE A 8 -3.71 0.59 12.70
N ASP A 9 -3.30 1.82 12.42
CA ASP A 9 -2.58 2.65 13.39
C ASP A 9 -3.51 3.15 14.51
N MET A 10 -4.74 3.51 14.20
CA MET A 10 -5.72 3.93 15.19
C MET A 10 -6.40 2.76 15.92
N LEU A 11 -6.59 1.64 15.25
CA LEU A 11 -7.33 0.51 15.79
C LEU A 11 -6.48 -0.45 16.62
N TYR A 12 -5.18 -0.48 16.37
CA TYR A 12 -4.22 -1.41 17.00
C TYR A 12 -4.69 -2.87 16.99
N PRO A 13 -5.11 -3.41 15.83
CA PRO A 13 -5.66 -4.76 15.78
C PRO A 13 -4.59 -5.82 16.06
N SER A 14 -5.02 -6.93 16.66
CA SER A 14 -4.22 -8.13 16.80
C SER A 14 -3.96 -8.79 15.43
N ASP A 15 -3.01 -9.74 15.38
CA ASP A 15 -2.73 -10.51 14.16
C ASP A 15 -3.95 -11.32 13.71
N ASP A 16 -4.75 -11.81 14.63
CA ASP A 16 -5.95 -12.59 14.33
C ASP A 16 -7.04 -11.69 13.71
N GLU A 17 -7.28 -10.50 14.26
CA GLU A 17 -8.23 -9.52 13.69
C GLU A 17 -7.82 -9.10 12.27
N ILE A 18 -6.52 -8.86 12.03
CA ILE A 18 -6.01 -8.54 10.69
C ILE A 18 -6.24 -9.72 9.74
N ARG A 19 -5.96 -10.94 10.20
CA ARG A 19 -6.16 -12.15 9.41
C ARG A 19 -7.63 -12.35 9.05
N GLU A 20 -8.53 -12.25 10.02
CA GLU A 20 -9.97 -12.36 9.83
C GLU A 20 -10.50 -11.33 8.84
N TYR A 21 -10.03 -10.08 8.96
CA TYR A 21 -10.39 -9.02 8.03
C TYR A 21 -10.01 -9.40 6.58
N PHE A 22 -8.77 -9.80 6.31
CA PHE A 22 -8.34 -10.13 4.95
C PHE A 22 -9.00 -11.41 4.41
N VAL A 23 -9.27 -12.39 5.26
CA VAL A 23 -10.03 -13.60 4.88
C VAL A 23 -11.47 -13.25 4.49
N ALA A 24 -12.08 -12.28 5.17
CA ALA A 24 -13.45 -11.83 4.87
C ALA A 24 -13.52 -10.96 3.61
N GLN A 25 -12.61 -9.98 3.47
CA GLN A 25 -12.64 -9.01 2.36
C GLN A 25 -12.10 -9.56 1.04
N LYS A 26 -11.10 -10.44 1.09
CA LYS A 26 -10.44 -11.06 -0.08
C LYS A 26 -10.07 -10.06 -1.18
N PRO A 27 -9.32 -8.99 -0.86
CA PRO A 27 -8.92 -8.02 -1.86
C PRO A 27 -7.95 -8.61 -2.88
N ASP A 28 -8.06 -8.15 -4.14
CA ASP A 28 -7.07 -8.47 -5.18
C ASP A 28 -5.76 -7.69 -4.96
N VAL A 29 -5.85 -6.51 -4.37
CA VAL A 29 -4.70 -5.63 -4.10
C VAL A 29 -4.86 -4.93 -2.76
N VAL A 30 -3.76 -4.82 -2.01
CA VAL A 30 -3.68 -4.07 -0.75
C VAL A 30 -2.60 -3.01 -0.86
N GLY A 31 -2.97 -1.75 -0.61
CA GLY A 31 -2.03 -0.64 -0.44
C GLY A 31 -1.66 -0.44 1.03
N LEU A 32 -0.37 -0.49 1.34
CA LEU A 32 0.16 -0.18 2.67
C LEU A 32 0.78 1.22 2.68
N SER A 33 0.19 2.14 3.45
CA SER A 33 0.76 3.48 3.66
C SER A 33 1.76 3.45 4.81
N ALA A 34 3.04 3.71 4.52
CA ALA A 34 4.15 3.65 5.47
C ALA A 34 4.90 4.99 5.48
N VAL A 35 4.49 5.89 6.38
CA VAL A 35 4.98 7.29 6.39
C VAL A 35 6.31 7.44 7.11
N VAL A 36 6.55 6.68 8.17
CA VAL A 36 7.75 6.80 9.01
C VAL A 36 8.59 5.52 9.00
N SER A 37 9.88 5.63 9.29
CA SER A 37 10.80 4.49 9.29
C SER A 37 10.41 3.39 10.29
N THR A 38 9.78 3.76 11.40
CA THR A 38 9.23 2.81 12.39
C THR A 38 8.09 1.95 11.84
N SER A 39 7.46 2.36 10.73
CA SER A 39 6.43 1.57 10.04
C SER A 39 6.97 0.30 9.38
N TYR A 40 8.31 0.15 9.24
CA TYR A 40 8.90 -1.05 8.64
C TYR A 40 8.45 -2.35 9.31
N SER A 41 8.44 -2.38 10.64
CA SER A 41 7.99 -3.56 11.40
C SER A 41 6.54 -3.90 11.13
N GLN A 42 5.69 -2.89 10.97
CA GLN A 42 4.27 -3.07 10.64
C GLN A 42 4.09 -3.52 9.19
N VAL A 43 4.82 -2.95 8.23
CA VAL A 43 4.81 -3.42 6.83
C VAL A 43 5.18 -4.89 6.76
N LYS A 44 6.26 -5.30 7.44
CA LYS A 44 6.69 -6.70 7.49
C LYS A 44 5.64 -7.61 8.13
N ARG A 45 5.08 -7.20 9.26
CA ARG A 45 4.03 -7.94 9.97
C ARG A 45 2.79 -8.13 9.10
N ILE A 46 2.26 -7.03 8.55
CA ILE A 46 1.00 -7.02 7.81
C ILE A 46 1.14 -7.75 6.47
N SER A 47 2.21 -7.46 5.71
CA SER A 47 2.46 -8.14 4.43
C SER A 47 2.59 -9.65 4.61
N SER A 48 3.25 -10.10 5.70
CA SER A 48 3.37 -11.53 6.00
C SER A 48 2.02 -12.17 6.35
N ILE A 49 1.14 -11.48 7.08
CA ILE A 49 -0.21 -11.97 7.35
C ILE A 49 -1.00 -12.09 6.04
N ILE A 50 -0.99 -11.04 5.21
CA ILE A 50 -1.67 -11.04 3.91
C ILE A 50 -1.18 -12.21 3.04
N ARG A 51 0.12 -12.37 2.91
CA ARG A 51 0.72 -13.43 2.08
C ARG A 51 0.30 -14.83 2.51
N LYS A 52 0.15 -15.07 3.81
CA LYS A 52 -0.30 -16.37 4.36
C LYS A 52 -1.76 -16.69 4.04
N VAL A 53 -2.64 -15.68 4.05
CA VAL A 53 -4.09 -15.90 3.86
C VAL A 53 -4.54 -15.65 2.43
N LEU A 54 -3.84 -14.80 1.70
CA LEU A 54 -4.12 -14.39 0.32
C LEU A 54 -2.85 -14.42 -0.53
N PRO A 55 -2.33 -15.60 -0.88
CA PRO A 55 -1.03 -15.74 -1.56
C PRO A 55 -0.97 -15.01 -2.90
N ASN A 56 -2.10 -14.83 -3.59
CA ASN A 56 -2.19 -14.16 -4.88
C ASN A 56 -2.53 -12.65 -4.78
N CYS A 57 -2.81 -12.13 -3.60
CA CYS A 57 -3.08 -10.71 -3.40
C CYS A 57 -1.82 -9.87 -3.67
N TRP A 58 -1.94 -8.82 -4.46
CA TRP A 58 -0.88 -7.85 -4.64
C TRP A 58 -0.73 -6.98 -3.40
N VAL A 59 0.49 -6.84 -2.89
CA VAL A 59 0.80 -5.97 -1.75
C VAL A 59 1.72 -4.85 -2.22
N VAL A 60 1.21 -3.64 -2.19
CA VAL A 60 1.89 -2.43 -2.68
C VAL A 60 2.18 -1.51 -1.50
N MET A 61 3.43 -1.14 -1.30
CA MET A 61 3.82 -0.18 -0.26
C MET A 61 4.01 1.21 -0.86
N GLY A 62 3.51 2.22 -0.16
CA GLY A 62 3.76 3.63 -0.44
C GLY A 62 4.14 4.41 0.81
N GLY A 63 4.27 5.73 0.67
CA GLY A 63 4.70 6.64 1.74
C GLY A 63 6.23 6.78 1.84
N ASN A 64 6.72 7.55 2.80
CA ASN A 64 8.14 7.92 2.87
C ASN A 64 9.08 6.72 3.10
N LEU A 65 8.60 5.61 3.67
CA LEU A 65 9.39 4.38 3.81
C LEU A 65 9.81 3.82 2.45
N SER A 66 9.12 4.16 1.37
CA SER A 66 9.47 3.74 0.01
C SER A 66 10.84 4.25 -0.47
N ALA A 67 11.44 5.22 0.22
CA ALA A 67 12.85 5.57 0.01
C ALA A 67 13.81 4.39 0.28
N CYS A 68 13.38 3.40 1.06
CA CYS A 68 14.09 2.16 1.34
C CYS A 68 13.50 0.95 0.58
N SER A 69 12.96 1.17 -0.62
CA SER A 69 12.26 0.14 -1.42
C SER A 69 13.04 -1.16 -1.55
N GLU A 70 14.36 -1.10 -1.81
CA GLU A 70 15.16 -2.32 -1.97
C GLU A 70 15.16 -3.18 -0.71
N VAL A 71 15.33 -2.57 0.44
CA VAL A 71 15.31 -3.30 1.73
C VAL A 71 13.92 -3.89 1.96
N CYS A 72 12.86 -3.09 1.76
CA CYS A 72 11.50 -3.56 2.00
C CYS A 72 11.11 -4.70 1.06
N LEU A 73 11.41 -4.59 -0.24
CA LEU A 73 11.14 -5.63 -1.25
C LEU A 73 11.88 -6.95 -0.96
N LYS A 74 13.11 -6.87 -0.44
CA LYS A 74 13.93 -8.06 -0.15
C LYS A 74 13.63 -8.72 1.19
N THR A 75 13.00 -8.01 2.13
CA THR A 75 12.89 -8.47 3.53
C THR A 75 11.47 -8.51 4.08
N THR A 76 10.49 -8.14 3.26
CA THR A 76 9.07 -8.22 3.56
C THR A 76 8.32 -8.93 2.44
N ASP A 77 7.03 -9.16 2.59
CA ASP A 77 6.19 -9.84 1.59
C ASP A 77 5.44 -8.85 0.66
N ILE A 78 5.96 -7.63 0.48
CA ILE A 78 5.41 -6.70 -0.51
C ILE A 78 5.86 -7.10 -1.92
N ASP A 79 5.00 -6.81 -2.92
CA ASP A 79 5.30 -7.08 -4.33
C ASP A 79 5.87 -5.84 -5.04
N LEU A 80 5.31 -4.66 -4.69
CA LEU A 80 5.67 -3.38 -5.30
C LEU A 80 5.89 -2.31 -4.23
N SER A 81 6.71 -1.32 -4.56
CA SER A 81 6.87 -0.11 -3.75
C SER A 81 6.73 1.12 -4.63
N VAL A 82 5.99 2.14 -4.16
CA VAL A 82 5.78 3.40 -4.87
C VAL A 82 6.64 4.48 -4.26
N VAL A 83 7.60 4.99 -5.02
CA VAL A 83 8.60 5.99 -4.60
C VAL A 83 8.19 7.37 -5.15
N GLY A 84 7.98 8.33 -4.28
CA GLY A 84 7.47 9.67 -4.61
C GLY A 84 5.95 9.75 -4.54
N ASP A 85 5.36 10.67 -5.31
CA ASP A 85 3.90 10.86 -5.32
C ASP A 85 3.20 9.66 -5.97
N GLY A 86 2.22 9.12 -5.28
CA GLY A 86 1.62 7.82 -5.59
C GLY A 86 0.39 7.87 -6.47
N GLU A 87 -0.26 9.01 -6.62
CA GLU A 87 -1.60 9.12 -7.22
C GLU A 87 -1.65 8.59 -8.63
N VAL A 88 -0.71 9.03 -9.48
CA VAL A 88 -0.62 8.58 -10.88
C VAL A 88 -0.13 7.13 -10.96
N ALA A 89 0.88 6.79 -10.16
CA ALA A 89 1.46 5.45 -10.15
C ALA A 89 0.43 4.41 -9.68
N TRP A 90 -0.37 4.74 -8.66
CA TRP A 90 -1.39 3.85 -8.12
C TRP A 90 -2.45 3.46 -9.14
N VAL A 91 -2.98 4.43 -9.89
CA VAL A 91 -3.96 4.15 -10.95
C VAL A 91 -3.37 3.21 -12.00
N LYS A 92 -2.13 3.47 -12.45
CA LYS A 92 -1.45 2.62 -13.44
C LYS A 92 -1.14 1.21 -12.91
N ILE A 93 -0.82 1.09 -11.61
CA ILE A 93 -0.64 -0.21 -10.95
C ILE A 93 -1.97 -0.99 -10.96
N LEU A 94 -3.08 -0.35 -10.61
CA LEU A 94 -4.40 -1.00 -10.64
C LEU A 94 -4.76 -1.46 -12.05
N ASP A 95 -4.58 -0.62 -13.06
CA ASP A 95 -4.79 -0.98 -14.46
C ASP A 95 -3.90 -2.16 -14.88
N HIS A 96 -2.64 -2.15 -14.44
CA HIS A 96 -1.72 -3.25 -14.70
C HIS A 96 -2.20 -4.56 -14.08
N ILE A 97 -2.61 -4.55 -12.80
CA ILE A 97 -3.07 -5.73 -12.07
C ILE A 97 -4.35 -6.30 -12.69
N ILE A 98 -5.29 -5.44 -13.10
CA ILE A 98 -6.54 -5.85 -13.76
C ILE A 98 -6.26 -6.58 -15.08
N ASN A 99 -5.29 -6.10 -15.84
CA ASN A 99 -4.95 -6.66 -17.15
C ASN A 99 -3.95 -7.83 -17.07
N ASN A 100 -3.25 -7.99 -15.95
CA ASN A 100 -2.22 -9.00 -15.74
C ASN A 100 -2.38 -9.63 -14.34
N PRO A 101 -3.38 -10.50 -14.14
CA PRO A 101 -3.66 -11.07 -12.81
C PRO A 101 -2.56 -12.01 -12.32
N GLU A 102 -1.75 -12.55 -13.22
CA GLU A 102 -0.62 -13.41 -12.86
C GLU A 102 0.60 -12.58 -12.48
N LYS A 103 1.08 -12.80 -11.26
CA LYS A 103 2.32 -12.17 -10.77
C LYS A 103 3.56 -12.77 -11.44
N ASN A 104 4.60 -11.95 -11.53
CA ASN A 104 5.97 -12.40 -11.86
C ASN A 104 6.15 -13.07 -13.22
N ASN A 105 5.38 -12.74 -14.24
CA ASN A 105 5.74 -13.12 -15.59
C ASN A 105 6.60 -12.00 -16.24
N HIS A 106 7.44 -12.38 -17.19
CA HIS A 106 8.35 -11.45 -17.87
C HIS A 106 7.63 -10.24 -18.51
N GLN A 107 6.46 -10.48 -19.06
CA GLN A 107 5.64 -9.45 -19.71
C GLN A 107 5.05 -8.47 -18.68
N SER A 108 4.68 -8.97 -17.49
CA SER A 108 4.25 -8.16 -16.35
C SER A 108 5.38 -7.23 -15.89
N ASN A 109 6.60 -7.74 -15.77
CA ASN A 109 7.77 -6.95 -15.36
C ASN A 109 8.11 -5.85 -16.36
N LEU A 110 7.99 -6.09 -17.66
CA LEU A 110 8.20 -5.05 -18.69
C LEU A 110 7.18 -3.91 -18.55
N ALA A 111 5.91 -4.23 -18.36
CA ALA A 111 4.87 -3.22 -18.19
C ALA A 111 5.03 -2.41 -16.90
N LEU A 112 5.47 -3.05 -15.80
CA LEU A 112 5.77 -2.34 -14.54
C LEU A 112 6.94 -1.35 -14.69
N ASN A 113 7.93 -1.65 -15.53
CA ASN A 113 9.04 -0.74 -15.83
C ASN A 113 8.60 0.56 -16.51
N GLU A 114 7.45 0.58 -17.17
CA GLU A 114 6.90 1.79 -17.80
C GLU A 114 6.21 2.72 -16.78
N ILE A 115 5.96 2.25 -15.55
CA ILE A 115 5.28 3.04 -14.52
C ILE A 115 6.33 3.77 -13.69
N ARG A 116 6.40 5.10 -13.83
CA ARG A 116 7.32 5.92 -13.05
C ARG A 116 7.01 5.84 -11.56
N GLY A 117 8.06 5.74 -10.76
CA GLY A 117 7.97 5.67 -9.31
C GLY A 117 7.69 4.26 -8.77
N VAL A 118 7.52 3.26 -9.63
CA VAL A 118 7.32 1.88 -9.17
C VAL A 118 8.65 1.15 -9.04
N ALA A 119 8.88 0.56 -7.89
CA ALA A 119 9.99 -0.33 -7.60
C ALA A 119 9.49 -1.76 -7.40
N PHE A 120 10.19 -2.74 -7.94
CA PHE A 120 9.92 -4.17 -7.78
C PHE A 120 11.20 -5.01 -7.97
N LEU A 121 11.16 -6.28 -7.57
CA LEU A 121 12.23 -7.23 -7.85
C LEU A 121 11.95 -7.98 -9.16
N ASP A 122 12.98 -8.10 -10.01
CA ASP A 122 12.90 -8.96 -11.19
C ASP A 122 13.08 -10.44 -10.83
N GLU A 123 13.00 -11.32 -11.83
CA GLU A 123 13.18 -12.78 -11.68
C GLU A 123 14.55 -13.18 -11.10
N LYS A 124 15.52 -12.26 -11.10
CA LYS A 124 16.86 -12.45 -10.54
C LYS A 124 17.04 -11.73 -9.21
N GLU A 125 15.94 -11.36 -8.56
CA GLU A 125 15.91 -10.60 -7.30
C GLU A 125 16.67 -9.27 -7.35
N ARG A 126 16.79 -8.67 -8.54
CA ARG A 126 17.38 -7.34 -8.71
C ARG A 126 16.30 -6.29 -8.66
N ILE A 127 16.60 -5.20 -7.97
CA ILE A 127 15.68 -4.07 -7.92
C ILE A 127 15.57 -3.35 -9.26
N ASN A 128 14.35 -3.12 -9.70
CA ASN A 128 14.02 -2.23 -10.80
C ASN A 128 13.27 -1.05 -10.22
N LEU A 129 13.64 0.17 -10.60
CA LEU A 129 13.01 1.42 -10.21
C LEU A 129 13.05 2.38 -11.39
N ASN A 130 11.89 2.78 -11.89
CA ASN A 130 11.77 3.77 -12.94
C ASN A 130 11.56 5.18 -12.38
N GLY A 131 12.63 5.76 -11.80
CA GLY A 131 12.64 7.13 -11.29
C GLY A 131 11.69 7.35 -10.11
N PHE A 132 11.19 8.58 -9.98
CA PHE A 132 10.24 8.97 -8.93
C PHE A 132 8.84 9.12 -9.51
N GLY A 133 7.83 8.88 -8.67
CA GLY A 133 6.43 9.15 -8.99
C GLY A 133 6.22 10.61 -9.44
N GLN A 134 5.25 10.80 -10.31
CA GLN A 134 4.94 12.10 -10.87
C GLN A 134 3.92 12.81 -9.99
N ALA A 135 4.25 14.00 -9.53
CA ALA A 135 3.32 14.86 -8.82
C ALA A 135 2.14 15.27 -9.71
N ILE A 136 0.95 15.29 -9.15
CA ILE A 136 -0.21 15.91 -9.78
C ILE A 136 -0.06 17.44 -9.67
N PRO A 137 -0.30 18.20 -10.76
CA PRO A 137 -0.31 19.66 -10.70
C PRO A 137 -1.26 20.17 -9.60
N ALA A 138 -0.88 21.24 -8.91
CA ALA A 138 -1.62 21.74 -7.76
C ALA A 138 -3.11 22.08 -8.07
N ASN A 139 -3.40 22.48 -9.31
CA ASN A 139 -4.75 22.76 -9.77
C ASN A 139 -5.58 21.50 -10.12
N GLU A 140 -4.96 20.33 -10.14
CA GLU A 140 -5.60 19.03 -10.41
C GLU A 140 -5.66 18.14 -9.16
N GLN A 141 -5.12 18.60 -8.03
CA GLN A 141 -5.14 17.84 -6.78
C GLN A 141 -6.56 17.62 -6.29
N ILE A 142 -6.86 16.37 -5.93
CA ILE A 142 -8.14 15.96 -5.34
C ILE A 142 -7.99 15.98 -3.83
N TYR A 143 -8.96 16.58 -3.15
CA TYR A 143 -8.99 16.56 -1.68
C TYR A 143 -9.28 15.14 -1.16
N PRO A 144 -8.68 14.75 -0.02
CA PRO A 144 -8.98 13.47 0.61
C PRO A 144 -10.47 13.30 0.92
N ASP A 145 -10.97 12.10 0.70
CA ASP A 145 -12.32 11.71 1.11
C ASP A 145 -12.32 11.34 2.60
N TYR A 146 -12.76 12.27 3.45
CA TYR A 146 -12.82 12.07 4.89
C TYR A 146 -13.87 11.05 5.33
N GLU A 147 -14.93 10.81 4.54
CA GLU A 147 -15.91 9.76 4.83
C GLU A 147 -15.28 8.37 4.63
N LEU A 148 -14.41 8.23 3.64
CA LEU A 148 -13.60 7.01 3.47
C LEU A 148 -12.69 6.78 4.67
N LEU A 149 -11.99 7.82 5.13
CA LEU A 149 -11.14 7.73 6.31
C LEU A 149 -11.94 7.28 7.54
N LYS A 150 -13.12 7.85 7.76
CA LYS A 150 -14.03 7.46 8.83
C LYS A 150 -14.46 6.00 8.72
N SER A 151 -14.72 5.50 7.53
CA SER A 151 -15.05 4.10 7.29
C SER A 151 -13.94 3.14 7.72
N GLY A 152 -12.69 3.59 7.67
CA GLY A 152 -11.51 2.81 8.06
C GLY A 152 -11.44 2.47 9.54
N LEU A 153 -12.20 3.17 10.38
CA LEU A 153 -12.25 2.93 11.83
C LEU A 153 -13.19 1.78 12.21
N LYS A 154 -13.88 1.19 11.23
CA LYS A 154 -14.71 -0.02 11.38
C LYS A 154 -15.73 0.11 12.54
N SER A 155 -15.46 -0.64 13.63
CA SER A 155 -16.33 -0.68 14.81
C SER A 155 -16.13 0.49 15.79
N LYS A 156 -15.19 1.39 15.51
CA LYS A 156 -14.86 2.52 16.41
C LYS A 156 -14.96 3.88 15.70
N PRO A 157 -16.08 4.20 15.06
CA PRO A 157 -16.23 5.45 14.30
C PRO A 157 -16.09 6.70 15.19
N GLU A 158 -16.29 6.59 16.50
CA GLU A 158 -16.08 7.65 17.49
C GLU A 158 -14.61 8.10 17.57
N GLU A 159 -13.67 7.21 17.25
CA GLU A 159 -12.24 7.54 17.20
C GLU A 159 -11.89 8.54 16.10
N PHE A 160 -12.77 8.73 15.10
CA PHE A 160 -12.58 9.74 14.05
C PHE A 160 -12.32 11.14 14.61
N ASN A 161 -12.95 11.49 15.71
CA ASN A 161 -12.75 12.79 16.35
C ASN A 161 -11.31 12.97 16.87
N ASN A 162 -10.54 11.90 17.06
CA ASN A 162 -9.16 11.97 17.50
C ASN A 162 -8.23 12.48 16.38
N TYR A 163 -8.57 12.27 15.10
CA TYR A 163 -7.87 12.91 13.98
C TYR A 163 -8.01 14.41 13.94
N LEU A 164 -9.17 14.91 14.46
CA LEU A 164 -9.51 16.33 14.41
C LEU A 164 -9.05 17.10 15.65
N LYS A 165 -8.58 16.41 16.68
CA LYS A 165 -8.01 17.07 17.85
C LYS A 165 -6.65 17.64 17.49
N PRO A 166 -6.43 18.97 17.63
CA PRO A 166 -5.10 19.52 17.52
C PRO A 166 -4.23 18.79 18.52
N GLY A 167 -3.09 18.22 18.04
CA GLY A 167 -2.14 17.60 18.93
C GLY A 167 -1.83 18.55 20.07
N LEU A 168 -2.17 18.16 21.28
CA LEU A 168 -1.71 18.87 22.46
C LEU A 168 -0.20 18.69 22.47
N GLY A 169 0.50 19.65 21.85
CA GLY A 169 1.94 19.80 22.02
C GLY A 169 2.19 19.94 23.49
N SER A 170 2.67 18.88 24.08
CA SER A 170 3.29 18.89 25.41
C SER A 170 4.72 19.37 25.31
#